data_6c1c7f1f01615584614d2e11dd100c02
#
_entry.id   6c1c7f1f01615584614d2e11dd100c02
#
_cell.length_a   1.000
_cell.length_b   1.000
_cell.length_c   1.000
_cell.angle_alpha   90.00
_cell.angle_beta   90.00
_cell.angle_gamma   90.00
#
_symmetry.space_group_name_H-M   'P 1'
#
loop_
_entity.id
_entity.type
_entity.pdbx_description
1 polymer ?
#
loop_
_entity_poly.entity_id
_entity_poly.type
_entity_poly.pdbx_seq_one_letter_code
_entity_poly.pdbx_strand_id
1 'polypeptide(L)'
;SKQKNVRYENCRLNEADFYTCKLKKVDFSECELSGINFTGTPLKAIDISSCRFERISVTLEDLKGAIVSEEQALAFVVMLGLVIKE
;
A
#
# COMPACT_ATOMS: atom_id res chain seq x y z
N SER A 1 7.81 -1.74 -14.13
CA SER A 1 6.70 -2.59 -14.55
C SER A 1 5.40 -1.82 -14.66
N LYS A 2 4.48 -2.33 -15.43
CA LYS A 2 3.17 -1.73 -15.65
C LYS A 2 2.10 -2.80 -15.50
N GLN A 3 1.14 -2.55 -14.62
CA GLN A 3 0.03 -3.47 -14.40
C GLN A 3 -1.29 -2.76 -14.67
N LYS A 4 -2.20 -3.43 -15.32
CA LYS A 4 -3.48 -2.86 -15.69
C LYS A 4 -4.58 -3.92 -15.54
N ASN A 5 -5.68 -3.54 -14.89
CA ASN A 5 -6.84 -4.41 -14.71
C ASN A 5 -6.51 -5.73 -14.02
N VAL A 6 -5.66 -5.66 -13.01
CA VAL A 6 -5.25 -6.83 -12.22
C VAL A 6 -5.94 -6.78 -10.87
N ARG A 7 -6.43 -7.91 -10.43
CA ARG A 7 -7.06 -8.03 -9.12
C ARG A 7 -6.36 -9.12 -8.31
N TYR A 8 -5.89 -8.74 -7.14
CA TYR A 8 -5.28 -9.67 -6.20
C TYR A 8 -6.27 -9.92 -5.07
N GLU A 9 -6.75 -11.15 -4.93
CA GLU A 9 -7.65 -11.53 -3.86
C GLU A 9 -7.01 -12.59 -2.99
N ASN A 10 -7.01 -12.39 -1.68
CA ASN A 10 -6.50 -13.33 -0.69
C ASN A 10 -5.07 -13.81 -1.02
N CYS A 11 -4.27 -12.93 -1.60
CA CYS A 11 -2.92 -13.26 -2.01
C CYS A 11 -1.93 -12.90 -0.90
N ARG A 12 -0.83 -13.63 -0.87
CA ARG A 12 0.30 -13.27 -0.02
C ARG A 12 1.34 -12.62 -0.90
N LEU A 13 1.48 -11.31 -0.74
CA LEU A 13 2.43 -10.51 -1.51
C LEU A 13 3.55 -10.02 -0.60
N ASN A 14 3.85 -10.79 0.45
CA ASN A 14 4.90 -10.42 1.40
C ASN A 14 6.23 -10.28 0.67
N GLU A 15 6.88 -9.15 0.91
CA GLU A 15 8.17 -8.81 0.31
C GLU A 15 8.17 -8.75 -1.21
N ALA A 16 6.97 -8.64 -1.83
CA ALA A 16 6.89 -8.44 -3.27
C ALA A 16 7.49 -7.09 -3.65
N ASP A 17 8.08 -7.03 -4.82
CA ASP A 17 8.73 -5.81 -5.29
C ASP A 17 7.90 -5.13 -6.38
N PHE A 18 7.25 -4.03 -5.99
CA PHE A 18 6.48 -3.19 -6.90
C PHE A 18 7.16 -1.83 -7.08
N TYR A 19 8.48 -1.83 -7.02
CA TYR A 19 9.29 -0.62 -7.16
C TYR A 19 9.10 0.01 -8.55
N THR A 20 8.76 1.30 -8.57
CA THR A 20 8.53 2.08 -9.80
C THR A 20 7.58 1.44 -10.79
N CYS A 21 6.55 0.78 -10.28
CA CYS A 21 5.49 0.21 -11.13
C CYS A 21 4.41 1.25 -11.40
N LYS A 22 3.69 1.07 -12.49
CA LYS A 22 2.49 1.85 -12.76
C LYS A 22 1.30 0.92 -12.61
N LEU A 23 0.42 1.26 -11.68
CA LEU A 23 -0.76 0.48 -11.39
C LEU A 23 -1.99 1.21 -11.90
N LYS A 24 -2.73 0.59 -12.80
CA LYS A 24 -3.97 1.17 -13.33
C LYS A 24 -5.08 0.15 -13.18
N LYS A 25 -6.13 0.51 -12.44
CA LYS A 25 -7.24 -0.39 -12.13
C LYS A 25 -6.74 -1.70 -11.52
N VAL A 26 -5.82 -1.57 -10.57
CA VAL A 26 -5.31 -2.72 -9.80
C VAL A 26 -5.96 -2.68 -8.43
N ASP A 27 -6.54 -3.80 -8.02
CA ASP A 27 -7.19 -3.93 -6.72
C ASP A 27 -6.47 -4.95 -5.86
N PHE A 28 -6.38 -4.65 -4.58
CA PHE A 28 -5.85 -5.58 -3.58
C PHE A 28 -6.96 -5.83 -2.57
N SER A 29 -7.43 -7.07 -2.49
CA SER A 29 -8.49 -7.46 -1.57
C SER A 29 -8.02 -8.53 -0.61
N GLU A 30 -8.04 -8.23 0.68
CA GLU A 30 -7.67 -9.16 1.75
C GLU A 30 -6.30 -9.81 1.52
N CYS A 31 -5.34 -9.04 1.01
CA CYS A 31 -3.99 -9.52 0.76
C CYS A 31 -3.07 -9.23 1.94
N GLU A 32 -2.01 -10.00 2.06
CA GLU A 32 -0.94 -9.71 2.99
C GLU A 32 0.16 -8.98 2.24
N LEU A 33 0.50 -7.78 2.71
CA LEU A 33 1.45 -6.89 2.03
C LEU A 33 2.69 -6.60 2.89
N SER A 34 2.95 -7.39 3.93
CA SER A 34 4.09 -7.12 4.82
C SER A 34 5.41 -7.16 4.05
N GLY A 35 6.17 -6.08 4.16
CA GLY A 35 7.46 -5.99 3.49
C GLY A 35 7.39 -5.65 2.00
N ILE A 36 6.19 -5.40 1.46
CA ILE A 36 6.04 -5.05 0.06
C ILE A 36 6.69 -3.70 -0.23
N ASN A 37 7.25 -3.54 -1.41
CA ASN A 37 7.93 -2.32 -1.81
C ASN A 37 7.11 -1.59 -2.89
N PHE A 38 6.50 -0.47 -2.49
CA PHE A 38 5.76 0.40 -3.41
C PHE A 38 6.52 1.70 -3.71
N THR A 39 7.80 1.77 -3.39
CA THR A 39 8.58 2.99 -3.62
C THR A 39 8.57 3.37 -5.10
N GLY A 40 8.18 4.60 -5.38
CA GLY A 40 8.06 5.09 -6.75
C GLY A 40 6.82 4.62 -7.49
N THR A 41 5.88 3.97 -6.78
CA THR A 41 4.66 3.44 -7.37
C THR A 41 3.45 4.22 -6.81
N PRO A 42 2.85 5.13 -7.58
CA PRO A 42 1.71 5.89 -7.10
C PRO A 42 0.53 4.99 -6.74
N LEU A 43 -0.02 5.20 -5.56
CA LEU A 43 -1.15 4.42 -5.06
C LEU A 43 -2.47 5.18 -5.13
N LYS A 44 -2.53 6.26 -5.91
CA LYS A 44 -3.74 7.07 -6.04
C LYS A 44 -4.90 6.21 -6.51
N ALA A 45 -6.00 6.29 -5.77
CA ALA A 45 -7.23 5.54 -6.02
C ALA A 45 -7.07 4.02 -5.88
N ILE A 46 -5.96 3.55 -5.35
CA ILE A 46 -5.75 2.13 -5.08
C ILE A 46 -6.26 1.84 -3.66
N ASP A 47 -7.19 0.90 -3.54
CA ASP A 47 -7.79 0.53 -2.27
C ASP A 47 -7.04 -0.63 -1.63
N ILE A 48 -6.36 -0.34 -0.52
CA ILE A 48 -5.66 -1.36 0.26
C ILE A 48 -6.27 -1.50 1.67
N SER A 49 -7.48 -0.97 1.85
CA SER A 49 -8.10 -0.91 3.17
C SER A 49 -8.40 -2.28 3.80
N SER A 50 -8.56 -3.31 2.98
CA SER A 50 -8.81 -4.67 3.47
C SER A 50 -7.53 -5.49 3.63
N CYS A 51 -6.38 -4.93 3.30
CA CYS A 51 -5.10 -5.63 3.35
C CYS A 51 -4.43 -5.52 4.71
N ARG A 52 -3.50 -6.41 4.98
CA ARG A 52 -2.74 -6.41 6.23
C ARG A 52 -1.26 -6.27 5.94
N PHE A 53 -0.58 -5.47 6.75
CA PHE A 53 0.87 -5.32 6.65
C PHE A 53 1.43 -4.84 7.97
N GLU A 54 2.63 -5.28 8.31
CA GLU A 54 3.38 -4.78 9.46
C GLU A 54 4.39 -3.73 9.03
N ARG A 55 4.97 -3.93 7.84
CA ARG A 55 5.92 -2.99 7.25
C ARG A 55 5.59 -2.86 5.77
N ILE A 56 5.77 -1.67 5.26
CA ILE A 56 5.54 -1.39 3.85
C ILE A 56 6.47 -0.25 3.45
N SER A 57 7.13 -0.39 2.31
CA SER A 57 8.00 0.65 1.78
C SER A 57 7.21 1.48 0.79
N VAL A 58 7.01 2.76 1.13
CA VAL A 58 6.25 3.68 0.29
C VAL A 58 6.67 5.11 0.66
N THR A 59 6.72 5.99 -0.32
CA THR A 59 6.99 7.41 -0.04
C THR A 59 5.67 8.12 0.22
N LEU A 60 5.73 9.24 0.93
CA LEU A 60 4.54 10.05 1.20
C LEU A 60 3.89 10.50 -0.11
N GLU A 61 4.69 10.87 -1.09
CA GLU A 61 4.21 11.32 -2.39
C GLU A 61 3.39 10.22 -3.08
N ASP A 62 3.88 8.99 -3.04
CA ASP A 62 3.20 7.85 -3.66
C ASP A 62 1.94 7.44 -2.90
N LEU A 63 1.88 7.75 -1.62
CA LEU A 63 0.74 7.38 -0.77
C LEU A 63 -0.46 8.31 -0.97
N LYS A 64 -0.26 9.47 -1.57
CA LYS A 64 -1.36 10.42 -1.78
C LYS A 64 -2.49 9.80 -2.58
N GLY A 65 -3.70 9.92 -2.06
CA GLY A 65 -4.89 9.43 -2.73
C GLY A 65 -5.16 7.94 -2.57
N ALA A 66 -4.31 7.22 -1.85
CA ALA A 66 -4.54 5.81 -1.55
C ALA A 66 -5.74 5.69 -0.60
N ILE A 67 -6.52 4.63 -0.78
CA ILE A 67 -7.67 4.36 0.07
C ILE A 67 -7.26 3.37 1.15
N VAL A 68 -7.29 3.83 2.40
CA VAL A 68 -6.81 3.03 3.53
C VAL A 68 -7.85 3.03 4.65
N SER A 69 -7.73 2.06 5.56
CA SER A 69 -8.56 2.04 6.75
C SER A 69 -8.01 3.01 7.79
N GLU A 70 -8.81 3.34 8.80
CA GLU A 70 -8.37 4.19 9.90
C GLU A 70 -7.16 3.58 10.61
N GLU A 71 -7.19 2.29 10.87
CA GLU A 71 -6.09 1.58 11.52
C GLU A 71 -4.81 1.66 10.68
N GLN A 72 -4.93 1.49 9.37
CA GLN A 72 -3.79 1.62 8.47
C GLN A 72 -3.25 3.04 8.45
N ALA A 73 -4.13 4.03 8.48
CA ALA A 73 -3.71 5.42 8.52
C ALA A 73 -2.85 5.71 9.75
N LEU A 74 -3.24 5.17 10.91
CA LEU A 74 -2.45 5.32 12.14
C LEU A 74 -1.09 4.63 12.01
N ALA A 75 -1.05 3.46 11.37
CA ALA A 75 0.20 2.76 11.15
C ALA A 75 1.14 3.57 10.24
N PHE A 76 0.61 4.21 9.20
CA PHE A 76 1.41 5.06 8.33
C PHE A 76 1.95 6.28 9.06
N VAL A 77 1.16 6.87 9.96
CA VAL A 77 1.62 8.00 10.77
C VAL A 77 2.84 7.61 11.60
N VAL A 78 2.80 6.43 12.22
CA VAL A 78 3.93 5.92 13.00
C VAL A 78 5.15 5.67 12.11
N MET A 79 4.93 5.10 10.93
CA MET A 79 6.00 4.83 9.98
C MET A 79 6.70 6.11 9.51
N LEU A 80 5.95 7.21 9.44
CA LEU A 80 6.50 8.51 9.05
C LEU A 80 7.23 9.20 10.20
N GLY A 81 7.27 8.59 11.37
CA GLY A 81 7.96 9.16 12.53
C GLY A 81 7.17 10.21 13.29
N LEU A 82 5.88 10.31 13.01
CA LEU A 82 5.02 11.26 13.72
C LEU A 82 4.57 10.67 15.05
N VAL A 83 4.36 11.54 16.03
CA VAL A 83 3.85 11.16 17.34
C VAL A 83 2.43 11.68 17.47
N ILE A 84 1.51 10.80 17.80
CA ILE A 84 0.11 11.16 17.98
C ILE A 84 -0.10 11.64 19.41
N LYS A 85 -0.63 12.84 19.55
CA LYS A 85 -0.95 13.41 20.85
C LYS A 85 -2.40 13.04 21.17
N GLU A 86 -2.57 12.38 22.28
CA GLU A 86 -3.91 12.01 22.76
C GLU A 86 -4.48 13.06 23.70
#